data_dae17ac798d28b7b4970e6569c400dab
#
_entry.id   dae17ac798d28b7b4970e6569c400dab
#
_cell.length_a   1.000
_cell.length_b   1.000
_cell.length_c   1.000
_cell.angle_alpha   90.00
_cell.angle_beta   90.00
_cell.angle_gamma   90.00
#
_symmetry.space_group_name_H-M   'P 1'
#
loop_
_entity.id
_entity.type
_entity.pdbx_description
1 polymer ?
#
loop_
_entity_poly.entity_id
_entity_poly.type
_entity_poly.pdbx_seq_one_letter_code
_entity_poly.pdbx_strand_id
1 'polypeptide(L)'
;TKHMASKVNEIVAGKYDHKGESIVYGDTDSVYFSAYKTLQKEINQGLIPWTKDSVLGLYDKIADEVNGSFKSFMTRAFHTPSTRGEVIAAGRELVASKGLFITKKRYAVLYYDKENKRADTEGKDGKVKAMGLDLKRSDTPVFVQDFLGEILYMVLQGKDEKDVLDRISEFRAEFKARPGWEKGSPKRANNMTKYTAAEEKAGRANMPGHVRASMNWNRCREMYGDKYSMPITDGAKVIVCKLKQNPLGYTSIAYPVDEMRIPEWFKELPFDGDAMEATILDQKLDNLIGVLEWDVQSTETTNTFNKLFEF
;
A
#
# COMPACT_ATOMS: atom_id res chain seq x y z
N THR A 1 -4.17 23.43 -9.91
CA THR A 1 -3.07 22.89 -9.09
C THR A 1 -1.81 23.76 -9.17
N LYS A 2 -1.23 24.06 -10.37
CA LYS A 2 0.02 24.84 -10.48
C LYS A 2 -0.07 26.21 -9.82
N HIS A 3 -1.14 26.98 -10.03
CA HIS A 3 -1.33 28.27 -9.36
C HIS A 3 -1.35 28.11 -7.84
N MET A 4 -2.09 27.13 -7.32
CA MET A 4 -2.17 26.82 -5.89
C MET A 4 -0.79 26.53 -5.31
N ALA A 5 0.00 25.64 -5.96
CA ALA A 5 1.35 25.33 -5.54
C ALA A 5 2.27 26.57 -5.57
N SER A 6 2.23 27.36 -6.65
CA SER A 6 3.02 28.60 -6.75
C SER A 6 2.66 29.61 -5.67
N LYS A 7 1.38 29.75 -5.37
CA LYS A 7 0.91 30.68 -4.34
C LYS A 7 1.30 30.22 -2.93
N VAL A 8 1.19 28.92 -2.65
CA VAL A 8 1.70 28.35 -1.41
C VAL A 8 3.21 28.63 -1.24
N ASN A 9 3.99 28.37 -2.28
CA ASN A 9 5.44 28.60 -2.19
C ASN A 9 5.78 30.11 -2.08
N GLU A 10 4.99 30.98 -2.70
CA GLU A 10 5.14 32.43 -2.53
C GLU A 10 4.89 32.87 -1.09
N ILE A 11 3.83 32.35 -0.46
CA ILE A 11 3.49 32.67 0.95
C ILE A 11 4.57 32.15 1.90
N VAL A 12 5.04 30.91 1.68
CA VAL A 12 5.96 30.23 2.59
C VAL A 12 7.43 30.63 2.36
N ALA A 13 7.85 30.74 1.09
CA ALA A 13 9.24 30.89 0.69
C ALA A 13 9.51 32.18 -0.14
N GLY A 14 8.54 33.07 -0.28
CA GLY A 14 8.70 34.35 -0.94
C GLY A 14 8.79 34.33 -2.49
N LYS A 15 8.64 33.13 -3.12
CA LYS A 15 8.80 32.97 -4.57
C LYS A 15 7.60 32.27 -5.19
N TYR A 16 6.98 32.89 -6.21
CA TYR A 16 5.91 32.28 -6.97
C TYR A 16 6.43 31.21 -7.92
N ASP A 17 6.52 29.97 -7.41
CA ASP A 17 7.08 28.81 -8.14
C ASP A 17 6.36 27.53 -7.73
N HIS A 18 5.75 26.81 -8.68
CA HIS A 18 5.01 25.58 -8.41
C HIS A 18 5.92 24.35 -8.13
N LYS A 19 7.23 24.50 -8.27
CA LYS A 19 8.28 23.52 -7.92
C LYS A 19 9.21 24.07 -6.84
N GLY A 20 8.80 25.12 -6.13
CA GLY A 20 9.59 25.72 -5.08
C GLY A 20 9.84 24.79 -3.91
N GLU A 21 10.76 25.16 -3.05
CA GLU A 21 11.30 24.30 -1.97
C GLU A 21 10.26 23.88 -0.92
N SER A 22 9.17 24.64 -0.77
CA SER A 22 8.08 24.26 0.14
C SER A 22 7.16 23.18 -0.43
N ILE A 23 7.19 22.95 -1.75
CA ILE A 23 6.30 21.99 -2.43
C ILE A 23 6.89 20.59 -2.40
N VAL A 24 6.19 19.67 -1.75
CA VAL A 24 6.61 18.26 -1.64
C VAL A 24 6.03 17.41 -2.77
N TYR A 25 4.72 17.55 -3.03
CA TYR A 25 4.03 16.75 -4.04
C TYR A 25 2.76 17.46 -4.51
N GLY A 26 2.40 17.29 -5.77
CA GLY A 26 1.14 17.76 -6.33
C GLY A 26 0.52 16.73 -7.27
N ASP A 27 -0.79 16.58 -7.20
CA ASP A 27 -1.57 15.76 -8.13
C ASP A 27 -2.67 16.64 -8.77
N THR A 28 -3.65 16.02 -9.38
CA THR A 28 -4.69 16.64 -10.21
C THR A 28 -5.32 17.90 -9.58
N ASP A 29 -5.69 17.81 -8.31
CA ASP A 29 -6.43 18.85 -7.57
C ASP A 29 -5.88 19.14 -6.17
N SER A 30 -4.78 18.51 -5.79
CA SER A 30 -4.17 18.63 -4.46
C SER A 30 -2.70 19.04 -4.51
N VAL A 31 -2.22 19.66 -3.44
CA VAL A 31 -0.83 20.02 -3.21
C VAL A 31 -0.44 19.61 -1.79
N TYR A 32 0.65 18.86 -1.66
CA TYR A 32 1.35 18.64 -0.41
C TYR A 32 2.53 19.58 -0.31
N PHE A 33 2.64 20.28 0.78
CA PHE A 33 3.72 21.23 1.04
C PHE A 33 4.16 21.17 2.49
N SER A 34 5.34 21.70 2.77
CA SER A 34 5.87 21.84 4.13
C SER A 34 6.46 23.24 4.32
N ALA A 35 6.01 23.92 5.36
CA ALA A 35 6.60 25.17 5.79
C ALA A 35 7.79 24.95 6.76
N TYR A 36 7.97 23.73 7.30
CA TYR A 36 8.97 23.44 8.32
C TYR A 36 10.39 23.79 7.88
N LYS A 37 10.81 23.30 6.72
CA LYS A 37 12.18 23.51 6.23
C LYS A 37 12.50 24.98 6.01
N THR A 38 11.55 25.72 5.45
CA THR A 38 11.71 27.15 5.18
C THR A 38 11.74 27.99 6.45
N LEU A 39 10.94 27.62 7.45
CA LEU A 39 10.84 28.31 8.74
C LEU A 39 11.71 27.72 9.83
N GLN A 40 12.58 26.77 9.50
CA GLN A 40 13.37 26.01 10.49
C GLN A 40 14.27 26.93 11.36
N LYS A 41 14.79 28.00 10.77
CA LYS A 41 15.65 28.95 11.47
C LYS A 41 14.87 29.70 12.55
N GLU A 42 13.72 30.19 12.22
CA GLU A 42 12.81 30.93 13.11
C GLU A 42 12.23 30.01 14.20
N ILE A 43 11.93 28.77 13.84
CA ILE A 43 11.47 27.72 14.77
C ILE A 43 12.57 27.42 15.80
N ASN A 44 13.81 27.21 15.33
CA ASN A 44 14.95 26.92 16.21
C ASN A 44 15.32 28.09 17.13
N GLN A 45 15.04 29.32 16.71
CA GLN A 45 15.20 30.54 17.52
C GLN A 45 14.04 30.77 18.48
N GLY A 46 12.99 29.94 18.46
CA GLY A 46 11.79 30.10 19.30
C GLY A 46 10.87 31.24 18.88
N LEU A 47 11.09 31.84 17.69
CA LEU A 47 10.26 32.94 17.17
C LEU A 47 8.89 32.44 16.66
N ILE A 48 8.85 31.21 16.18
CA ILE A 48 7.62 30.54 15.72
C ILE A 48 7.41 29.27 16.54
N PRO A 49 6.31 29.15 17.29
CA PRO A 49 6.00 27.92 18.00
C PRO A 49 5.63 26.83 17.00
N TRP A 50 6.31 25.68 17.07
CA TRP A 50 6.04 24.55 16.17
C TRP A 50 5.35 23.41 16.93
N THR A 51 4.16 23.70 17.43
CA THR A 51 3.26 22.71 18.03
C THR A 51 2.21 22.24 17.04
N LYS A 52 1.60 21.09 17.26
CA LYS A 52 0.54 20.59 16.36
C LYS A 52 -0.57 21.64 16.15
N ASP A 53 -0.99 22.33 17.20
CA ASP A 53 -2.06 23.33 17.11
C ASP A 53 -1.62 24.61 16.38
N SER A 54 -0.39 25.11 16.64
CA SER A 54 0.13 26.27 15.92
C SER A 54 0.32 25.98 14.42
N VAL A 55 0.72 24.77 14.08
CA VAL A 55 0.84 24.32 12.67
C VAL A 55 -0.51 24.24 11.99
N LEU A 56 -1.56 23.75 12.67
CA LEU A 56 -2.93 23.79 12.14
C LEU A 56 -3.35 25.21 11.79
N GLY A 57 -3.21 26.13 12.74
CA GLY A 57 -3.57 27.54 12.52
C GLY A 57 -2.73 28.22 11.41
N LEU A 58 -1.45 27.87 11.27
CA LEU A 58 -0.61 28.36 10.19
C LEU A 58 -1.11 27.86 8.82
N TYR A 59 -1.41 26.58 8.70
CA TYR A 59 -1.82 25.99 7.42
C TYR A 59 -3.24 26.40 7.02
N ASP A 60 -4.12 26.66 7.98
CA ASP A 60 -5.43 27.26 7.71
C ASP A 60 -5.29 28.68 7.14
N LYS A 61 -4.43 29.52 7.71
CA LYS A 61 -4.12 30.87 7.17
C LYS A 61 -3.55 30.80 5.75
N ILE A 62 -2.64 29.86 5.48
CA ILE A 62 -2.10 29.67 4.12
C ILE A 62 -3.21 29.28 3.15
N ALA A 63 -4.12 28.40 3.54
CA ALA A 63 -5.26 28.01 2.70
C ALA A 63 -6.20 29.19 2.41
N ASP A 64 -6.46 30.06 3.39
CA ASP A 64 -7.27 31.27 3.23
C ASP A 64 -6.62 32.26 2.26
N GLU A 65 -5.32 32.49 2.36
CA GLU A 65 -4.57 33.36 1.44
C GLU A 65 -4.56 32.80 0.01
N VAL A 66 -4.40 31.49 -0.15
CA VAL A 66 -4.51 30.83 -1.45
C VAL A 66 -5.91 31.06 -2.04
N ASN A 67 -6.97 30.86 -1.25
CA ASN A 67 -8.36 31.10 -1.66
C ASN A 67 -8.57 32.55 -2.12
N GLY A 68 -8.07 33.51 -1.37
CA GLY A 68 -8.14 34.92 -1.75
C GLY A 68 -7.49 35.26 -3.11
N SER A 69 -6.55 34.42 -3.57
CA SER A 69 -5.84 34.61 -4.83
C SER A 69 -6.59 34.10 -6.08
N PHE A 70 -7.55 33.16 -5.91
CA PHE A 70 -8.19 32.51 -7.07
C PHE A 70 -8.98 33.46 -7.94
N LYS A 71 -9.74 34.38 -7.35
CA LYS A 71 -10.54 35.37 -8.09
C LYS A 71 -9.68 36.15 -9.09
N SER A 72 -8.62 36.77 -8.62
CA SER A 72 -7.71 37.55 -9.45
C SER A 72 -6.95 36.72 -10.48
N PHE A 73 -6.55 35.50 -10.09
CA PHE A 73 -5.89 34.57 -10.99
C PHE A 73 -6.80 34.10 -12.12
N MET A 74 -8.06 33.73 -11.83
CA MET A 74 -9.02 33.30 -12.84
C MET A 74 -9.35 34.42 -13.83
N THR A 75 -9.50 35.67 -13.35
CA THR A 75 -9.72 36.79 -14.20
C THR A 75 -8.54 37.07 -15.13
N ARG A 76 -7.31 37.06 -14.61
CA ARG A 76 -6.09 37.34 -15.40
C ARG A 76 -5.70 36.21 -16.36
N ALA A 77 -5.79 34.97 -15.92
CA ALA A 77 -5.31 33.82 -16.70
C ALA A 77 -6.34 33.26 -17.69
N PHE A 78 -7.63 33.38 -17.38
CA PHE A 78 -8.71 32.80 -18.18
C PHE A 78 -9.78 33.78 -18.60
N HIS A 79 -9.58 35.10 -18.37
CA HIS A 79 -10.54 36.16 -18.69
C HIS A 79 -11.95 35.91 -18.12
N THR A 80 -12.01 35.20 -16.99
CA THR A 80 -13.27 34.84 -16.35
C THR A 80 -13.87 36.06 -15.63
N PRO A 81 -15.18 36.29 -15.70
CA PRO A 81 -15.82 37.33 -14.89
C PRO A 81 -15.51 37.10 -13.39
N SER A 82 -15.29 38.21 -12.67
CA SER A 82 -14.86 38.15 -11.25
C SER A 82 -15.80 37.32 -10.35
N THR A 83 -17.10 37.33 -10.65
CA THR A 83 -18.14 36.55 -9.95
C THR A 83 -17.99 35.04 -10.11
N ARG A 84 -17.32 34.56 -11.18
CA ARG A 84 -17.09 33.11 -11.40
C ARG A 84 -15.76 32.63 -10.80
N GLY A 85 -14.83 33.51 -10.51
CA GLY A 85 -13.57 33.18 -9.85
C GLY A 85 -13.75 32.74 -8.38
N GLU A 86 -14.87 33.09 -7.77
CA GLU A 86 -15.21 32.75 -6.38
C GLU A 86 -15.73 31.31 -6.19
N VAL A 87 -15.97 30.57 -7.27
CA VAL A 87 -16.48 29.19 -7.21
C VAL A 87 -15.38 28.18 -6.83
N ILE A 88 -14.10 28.56 -7.04
CA ILE A 88 -12.97 27.68 -6.73
C ILE A 88 -12.52 27.93 -5.29
N ALA A 89 -12.52 26.86 -4.50
CA ALA A 89 -12.02 26.90 -3.15
C ALA A 89 -11.02 25.75 -2.92
N ALA A 90 -9.95 26.03 -2.18
CA ALA A 90 -9.01 25.04 -1.67
C ALA A 90 -9.18 24.93 -0.15
N GLY A 91 -9.43 23.74 0.34
CA GLY A 91 -9.51 23.43 1.77
C GLY A 91 -8.29 22.68 2.25
N ARG A 92 -7.94 22.84 3.53
CA ARG A 92 -6.97 22.01 4.19
C ARG A 92 -7.59 20.62 4.43
N GLU A 93 -7.19 19.63 3.63
CA GLU A 93 -7.70 18.28 3.79
C GLU A 93 -7.10 17.60 5.05
N LEU A 94 -5.77 17.65 5.19
CA LEU A 94 -5.10 17.03 6.32
C LEU A 94 -3.80 17.75 6.68
N VAL A 95 -3.35 17.53 7.91
CA VAL A 95 -1.99 17.88 8.36
C VAL A 95 -1.30 16.63 8.88
N ALA A 96 -0.10 16.38 8.37
CA ALA A 96 0.70 15.21 8.70
C ALA A 96 2.00 15.61 9.41
N SER A 97 2.43 14.81 10.37
CA SER A 97 3.71 14.97 11.05
C SER A 97 4.86 14.44 10.20
N LYS A 98 4.62 13.39 9.42
CA LYS A 98 5.60 12.69 8.59
C LYS A 98 4.96 12.24 7.27
N GLY A 99 5.77 12.15 6.22
CA GLY A 99 5.35 11.66 4.92
C GLY A 99 6.46 10.91 4.19
N LEU A 100 6.11 9.83 3.51
CA LEU A 100 6.95 9.04 2.63
C LEU A 100 6.38 9.15 1.22
N PHE A 101 7.08 9.83 0.32
CA PHE A 101 6.69 10.03 -1.07
C PHE A 101 7.62 9.21 -1.97
N ILE A 102 7.15 8.06 -2.46
CA ILE A 102 7.97 7.11 -3.21
C ILE A 102 8.03 7.51 -4.68
N THR A 103 6.87 7.66 -5.29
CA THR A 103 6.73 8.14 -6.67
C THR A 103 5.35 8.80 -6.88
N LYS A 104 5.08 9.26 -8.11
CA LYS A 104 3.77 9.80 -8.47
C LYS A 104 2.65 8.81 -8.13
N LYS A 105 1.66 9.26 -7.36
CA LYS A 105 0.51 8.48 -6.88
C LYS A 105 0.87 7.31 -5.94
N ARG A 106 2.11 7.27 -5.41
CA ARG A 106 2.55 6.27 -4.43
C ARG A 106 3.20 6.98 -3.25
N TYR A 107 2.45 7.17 -2.19
CA TYR A 107 2.90 7.87 -0.99
C TYR A 107 2.12 7.42 0.23
N ALA A 108 2.67 7.72 1.40
CA ALA A 108 1.98 7.58 2.68
C ALA A 108 2.30 8.78 3.58
N VAL A 109 1.35 9.16 4.41
CA VAL A 109 1.51 10.22 5.41
C VAL A 109 0.92 9.80 6.75
N LEU A 110 1.57 10.17 7.83
CA LEU A 110 1.07 10.04 9.20
C LEU A 110 0.38 11.36 9.56
N TYR A 111 -0.94 11.42 9.39
CA TYR A 111 -1.70 12.62 9.67
C TYR A 111 -2.26 12.62 11.10
N TYR A 112 -2.23 13.78 11.75
CA TYR A 112 -2.80 14.00 13.07
C TYR A 112 -4.08 14.83 13.04
N ASP A 113 -4.38 15.46 11.90
CA ASP A 113 -5.66 16.14 11.66
C ASP A 113 -6.13 15.87 10.24
N LYS A 114 -7.42 15.62 10.06
CA LYS A 114 -8.09 15.51 8.77
C LYS A 114 -9.46 16.17 8.83
N GLU A 115 -9.68 17.16 7.94
CA GLU A 115 -10.95 17.88 7.85
C GLU A 115 -11.41 18.43 9.22
N ASN A 116 -10.47 19.04 9.99
CA ASN A 116 -10.66 19.56 11.34
C ASN A 116 -11.04 18.50 12.38
N LYS A 117 -10.73 17.22 12.13
CA LYS A 117 -10.90 16.14 13.09
C LYS A 117 -9.54 15.60 13.50
N ARG A 118 -9.24 15.66 14.79
CA ARG A 118 -8.00 15.12 15.36
C ARG A 118 -7.98 13.60 15.22
N ALA A 119 -6.82 13.08 14.84
CA ALA A 119 -6.56 11.66 14.68
C ALA A 119 -5.48 11.14 15.64
N ASP A 120 -4.82 12.04 16.37
CA ASP A 120 -3.80 11.76 17.38
C ASP A 120 -4.38 11.68 18.80
N THR A 121 -5.48 10.98 18.94
CA THR A 121 -6.18 10.74 20.21
C THR A 121 -5.74 9.41 20.82
N GLU A 122 -5.98 9.24 22.11
CA GLU A 122 -5.77 7.95 22.82
C GLU A 122 -4.31 7.45 22.80
N GLY A 123 -3.34 8.35 22.87
CA GLY A 123 -1.92 7.99 22.90
C GLY A 123 -1.34 7.58 21.56
N LYS A 124 -2.04 7.81 20.44
CA LYS A 124 -1.57 7.60 19.09
C LYS A 124 -0.98 8.87 18.49
N ASP A 125 0.06 8.75 17.68
CA ASP A 125 0.67 9.89 16.97
C ASP A 125 -0.18 10.42 15.80
N GLY A 126 -1.16 9.62 15.38
CA GLY A 126 -2.03 9.90 14.24
C GLY A 126 -2.50 8.63 13.54
N LYS A 127 -2.98 8.80 12.31
CA LYS A 127 -3.40 7.70 11.43
C LYS A 127 -2.63 7.76 10.11
N VAL A 128 -2.44 6.61 9.47
CA VAL A 128 -1.79 6.51 8.16
C VAL A 128 -2.82 6.68 7.05
N LYS A 129 -2.56 7.61 6.12
CA LYS A 129 -3.18 7.67 4.80
C LYS A 129 -2.15 7.19 3.79
N ALA A 130 -2.45 6.10 3.08
CA ALA A 130 -1.60 5.54 2.04
C ALA A 130 -2.32 5.54 0.69
N MET A 131 -1.61 5.91 -0.37
CA MET A 131 -2.09 5.93 -1.74
C MET A 131 -1.17 5.11 -2.64
N GLY A 132 -1.76 4.26 -3.50
CA GLY A 132 -1.03 3.47 -4.49
C GLY A 132 -0.05 2.44 -3.93
N LEU A 133 -0.10 2.16 -2.63
CA LEU A 133 0.72 1.16 -1.96
C LEU A 133 -0.05 -0.16 -1.81
N ASP A 134 0.69 -1.26 -1.70
CA ASP A 134 0.14 -2.62 -1.69
C ASP A 134 -0.70 -2.98 -0.43
N LEU A 135 -0.79 -2.07 0.53
CA LEU A 135 -1.53 -2.20 1.79
C LEU A 135 -3.03 -2.50 1.65
N LYS A 136 -3.64 -2.12 0.52
CA LYS A 136 -5.10 -2.25 0.30
C LYS A 136 -5.43 -2.99 -0.99
N ARG A 137 -4.46 -3.68 -1.57
CA ARG A 137 -4.71 -4.44 -2.79
C ARG A 137 -5.48 -5.72 -2.48
N SER A 138 -6.52 -5.96 -3.24
CA SER A 138 -7.37 -7.15 -3.11
C SER A 138 -6.65 -8.48 -3.37
N ASP A 139 -5.45 -8.44 -3.94
CA ASP A 139 -4.62 -9.61 -4.22
C ASP A 139 -3.53 -9.86 -3.17
N THR A 140 -3.54 -9.12 -2.06
CA THR A 140 -2.67 -9.30 -0.91
C THR A 140 -3.47 -9.95 0.23
N PRO A 141 -3.00 -11.02 0.86
CA PRO A 141 -3.65 -11.60 2.03
C PRO A 141 -3.79 -10.57 3.17
N VAL A 142 -4.89 -10.62 3.92
CA VAL A 142 -5.20 -9.62 4.96
C VAL A 142 -4.09 -9.53 6.00
N PHE A 143 -3.58 -10.66 6.49
CA PHE A 143 -2.50 -10.66 7.47
C PHE A 143 -1.19 -10.01 6.98
N VAL A 144 -0.93 -10.07 5.65
CA VAL A 144 0.20 -9.36 5.04
C VAL A 144 -0.12 -7.87 4.89
N GLN A 145 -1.38 -7.50 4.57
CA GLN A 145 -1.78 -6.10 4.53
C GLN A 145 -1.61 -5.44 5.91
N ASP A 146 -2.03 -6.12 6.97
CA ASP A 146 -1.91 -5.64 8.36
C ASP A 146 -0.44 -5.45 8.74
N PHE A 147 0.40 -6.43 8.43
CA PHE A 147 1.84 -6.34 8.66
C PHE A 147 2.50 -5.19 7.88
N LEU A 148 2.21 -5.06 6.58
CA LEU A 148 2.74 -3.93 5.79
C LEU A 148 2.28 -2.58 6.34
N GLY A 149 1.06 -2.52 6.87
CA GLY A 149 0.52 -1.34 7.57
C GLY A 149 1.30 -1.03 8.85
N GLU A 150 1.65 -2.04 9.62
CA GLU A 150 2.49 -1.94 10.82
C GLU A 150 3.89 -1.41 10.47
N ILE A 151 4.56 -2.00 9.48
CA ILE A 151 5.88 -1.55 9.01
C ILE A 151 5.85 -0.09 8.55
N LEU A 152 4.86 0.27 7.75
CA LEU A 152 4.70 1.65 7.28
C LEU A 152 4.48 2.62 8.44
N TYR A 153 3.70 2.23 9.45
CA TYR A 153 3.49 3.05 10.64
C TYR A 153 4.78 3.24 11.44
N MET A 154 5.56 2.18 11.64
CA MET A 154 6.87 2.24 12.31
C MET A 154 7.83 3.21 11.59
N VAL A 155 7.93 3.11 10.25
CA VAL A 155 8.73 4.02 9.41
C VAL A 155 8.28 5.46 9.56
N LEU A 156 6.97 5.71 9.50
CA LEU A 156 6.42 7.06 9.64
C LEU A 156 6.51 7.61 11.06
N GLN A 157 6.59 6.76 12.09
CA GLN A 157 6.92 7.20 13.45
C GLN A 157 8.41 7.59 13.57
N GLY A 158 9.26 7.18 12.64
CA GLY A 158 10.71 7.42 12.66
C GLY A 158 11.45 6.40 13.52
N LYS A 159 10.93 5.17 13.60
CA LYS A 159 11.67 4.04 14.15
C LYS A 159 12.95 3.83 13.33
N ASP A 160 14.00 3.40 13.99
CA ASP A 160 15.26 3.15 13.30
C ASP A 160 15.20 1.89 12.41
N GLU A 161 16.19 1.75 11.53
CA GLU A 161 16.28 0.63 10.60
C GLU A 161 16.25 -0.71 11.33
N LYS A 162 16.99 -0.81 12.44
CA LYS A 162 17.13 -2.06 13.20
C LYS A 162 15.77 -2.53 13.72
N ASP A 163 15.00 -1.66 14.38
CA ASP A 163 13.69 -2.00 14.94
C ASP A 163 12.74 -2.53 13.84
N VAL A 164 12.79 -1.91 12.66
CA VAL A 164 11.93 -2.29 11.53
C VAL A 164 12.38 -3.63 10.92
N LEU A 165 13.69 -3.83 10.75
CA LEU A 165 14.24 -5.09 10.22
C LEU A 165 14.02 -6.26 11.20
N ASP A 166 14.16 -6.03 12.50
CA ASP A 166 13.86 -7.04 13.54
C ASP A 166 12.38 -7.48 13.43
N ARG A 167 11.46 -6.53 13.29
CA ARG A 167 10.02 -6.86 13.11
C ARG A 167 9.74 -7.60 11.80
N ILE A 168 10.43 -7.26 10.72
CA ILE A 168 10.33 -8.00 9.44
C ILE A 168 10.81 -9.44 9.63
N SER A 169 11.92 -9.65 10.34
CA SER A 169 12.45 -10.99 10.62
C SER A 169 11.47 -11.85 11.44
N GLU A 170 10.85 -11.26 12.47
CA GLU A 170 9.81 -11.93 13.25
C GLU A 170 8.62 -12.35 12.35
N PHE A 171 8.14 -11.45 11.51
CA PHE A 171 7.02 -11.77 10.62
C PHE A 171 7.38 -12.84 9.58
N ARG A 172 8.63 -12.89 9.09
CA ARG A 172 9.09 -13.99 8.23
C ARG A 172 9.00 -15.35 8.94
N ALA A 173 9.36 -15.39 10.21
CA ALA A 173 9.20 -16.61 11.01
C ALA A 173 7.72 -16.99 11.18
N GLU A 174 6.86 -16.01 11.49
CA GLU A 174 5.40 -16.20 11.56
C GLU A 174 4.84 -16.70 10.21
N PHE A 175 5.27 -16.10 9.10
CA PHE A 175 4.86 -16.50 7.75
C PHE A 175 5.30 -17.93 7.44
N LYS A 176 6.54 -18.31 7.78
CA LYS A 176 7.07 -19.66 7.55
C LYS A 176 6.33 -20.71 8.37
N ALA A 177 5.93 -20.39 9.60
CA ALA A 177 5.19 -21.29 10.49
C ALA A 177 3.74 -21.57 10.04
N ARG A 178 3.14 -20.70 9.21
CA ARG A 178 1.77 -20.91 8.73
C ARG A 178 1.65 -22.12 7.83
N PRO A 179 0.49 -22.82 7.82
CA PRO A 179 0.18 -23.83 6.84
C PRO A 179 0.35 -23.33 5.41
N GLY A 180 0.81 -24.20 4.49
CA GLY A 180 1.09 -23.80 3.11
C GLY A 180 -0.12 -23.20 2.37
N TRP A 181 -1.31 -23.70 2.64
CA TRP A 181 -2.54 -23.18 2.01
C TRP A 181 -2.96 -21.78 2.51
N GLU A 182 -2.55 -21.37 3.69
CA GLU A 182 -2.84 -20.04 4.23
C GLU A 182 -1.94 -18.94 3.63
N LYS A 183 -0.84 -19.34 2.98
CA LYS A 183 0.15 -18.44 2.38
C LYS A 183 -0.24 -17.96 0.97
N GLY A 184 -1.39 -18.40 0.44
CA GLY A 184 -1.80 -18.10 -0.93
C GLY A 184 -2.26 -16.67 -1.14
N SER A 185 -2.28 -16.26 -2.42
CA SER A 185 -2.76 -14.93 -2.84
C SER A 185 -4.24 -14.94 -3.19
N PRO A 186 -5.05 -14.01 -2.67
CA PRO A 186 -6.42 -13.81 -3.12
C PRO A 186 -6.47 -13.43 -4.61
N LYS A 187 -7.32 -14.06 -5.37
CA LYS A 187 -7.57 -13.78 -6.79
C LYS A 187 -9.05 -13.99 -7.12
N ARG A 188 -9.41 -13.68 -8.36
CA ARG A 188 -10.75 -13.95 -8.89
C ARG A 188 -10.63 -14.82 -10.14
N ALA A 189 -11.35 -15.94 -10.17
CA ALA A 189 -11.35 -16.92 -11.27
C ALA A 189 -12.26 -16.46 -12.42
N ASN A 190 -11.86 -15.44 -13.17
CA ASN A 190 -12.65 -14.88 -14.26
C ASN A 190 -12.39 -15.59 -15.60
N ASN A 191 -13.43 -15.74 -16.41
CA ASN A 191 -13.39 -16.29 -17.77
C ASN A 191 -12.90 -17.76 -17.82
N MET A 192 -13.17 -18.56 -16.81
CA MET A 192 -12.79 -19.98 -16.79
C MET A 192 -13.29 -20.73 -18.01
N THR A 193 -14.56 -20.57 -18.37
CA THR A 193 -15.21 -21.24 -19.52
C THR A 193 -14.50 -20.91 -20.83
N LYS A 194 -14.07 -19.65 -21.02
CA LYS A 194 -13.34 -19.22 -22.22
C LYS A 194 -12.03 -19.98 -22.39
N TYR A 195 -11.27 -20.14 -21.32
CA TYR A 195 -9.98 -20.80 -21.35
C TYR A 195 -10.12 -22.32 -21.46
N THR A 196 -11.12 -22.93 -20.82
CA THR A 196 -11.40 -24.36 -20.93
C THR A 196 -11.70 -24.73 -22.39
N ALA A 197 -12.57 -23.96 -23.07
CA ALA A 197 -12.88 -24.19 -24.47
C ALA A 197 -11.68 -23.97 -25.42
N ALA A 198 -10.80 -23.01 -25.09
CA ALA A 198 -9.58 -22.76 -25.86
C ALA A 198 -8.51 -23.85 -25.63
N GLU A 199 -8.44 -24.40 -24.41
CA GLU A 199 -7.51 -25.51 -24.08
C GLU A 199 -7.89 -26.79 -24.83
N GLU A 200 -9.18 -27.09 -24.92
CA GLU A 200 -9.71 -28.22 -25.71
C GLU A 200 -9.41 -28.09 -27.21
N LYS A 201 -9.46 -26.86 -27.75
CA LYS A 201 -9.23 -26.61 -29.18
C LYS A 201 -7.75 -26.49 -29.57
N ALA A 202 -6.87 -26.02 -28.69
CA ALA A 202 -5.51 -25.60 -29.02
C ALA A 202 -4.40 -26.24 -28.15
N GLY A 203 -4.72 -27.13 -27.25
CA GLY A 203 -3.77 -27.89 -26.45
C GLY A 203 -2.86 -27.05 -25.55
N ARG A 204 -3.31 -26.08 -24.86
CA ARG A 204 -2.71 -25.14 -23.90
C ARG A 204 -2.68 -23.70 -24.42
N ALA A 205 -3.80 -23.06 -24.38
CA ALA A 205 -3.90 -21.62 -24.55
C ALA A 205 -3.08 -20.86 -23.50
N ASN A 206 -2.71 -19.62 -23.80
CA ASN A 206 -2.01 -18.71 -22.88
C ASN A 206 -2.95 -18.32 -21.72
N MET A 207 -3.15 -19.25 -20.79
CA MET A 207 -4.11 -19.17 -19.68
C MET A 207 -3.47 -18.47 -18.47
N PRO A 208 -4.16 -17.49 -17.86
CA PRO A 208 -3.70 -16.89 -16.62
C PRO A 208 -3.49 -17.92 -15.50
N GLY A 209 -2.40 -17.77 -14.74
CA GLY A 209 -2.01 -18.75 -13.70
C GLY A 209 -3.10 -19.01 -12.64
N HIS A 210 -3.86 -17.97 -12.26
CA HIS A 210 -4.95 -18.11 -11.29
C HIS A 210 -6.16 -18.88 -11.83
N VAL A 211 -6.45 -18.77 -13.13
CA VAL A 211 -7.49 -19.58 -13.79
C VAL A 211 -7.06 -21.04 -13.84
N ARG A 212 -5.81 -21.30 -14.23
CA ARG A 212 -5.24 -22.65 -14.23
C ARG A 212 -5.27 -23.29 -12.83
N ALA A 213 -4.88 -22.52 -11.81
CA ALA A 213 -4.94 -22.98 -10.43
C ALA A 213 -6.36 -23.35 -9.99
N SER A 214 -7.36 -22.58 -10.41
CA SER A 214 -8.78 -22.84 -10.13
C SER A 214 -9.27 -24.12 -10.83
N MET A 215 -8.86 -24.35 -12.07
CA MET A 215 -9.19 -25.58 -12.79
C MET A 215 -8.51 -26.81 -12.16
N ASN A 216 -7.27 -26.66 -11.66
CA ASN A 216 -6.57 -27.73 -10.97
C ASN A 216 -7.30 -28.17 -9.70
N TRP A 217 -7.91 -27.23 -8.95
CA TRP A 217 -8.78 -27.58 -7.83
C TRP A 217 -9.96 -28.45 -8.26
N ASN A 218 -10.71 -28.06 -9.29
CA ASN A 218 -11.86 -28.82 -9.78
C ASN A 218 -11.43 -30.23 -10.24
N ARG A 219 -10.31 -30.33 -10.97
CA ARG A 219 -9.75 -31.63 -11.41
C ARG A 219 -9.35 -32.52 -10.22
N CYS A 220 -8.69 -31.95 -9.21
CA CYS A 220 -8.33 -32.69 -7.99
C CYS A 220 -9.59 -33.17 -7.23
N ARG A 221 -10.63 -32.32 -7.10
CA ARG A 221 -11.88 -32.73 -6.49
C ARG A 221 -12.47 -33.97 -7.17
N GLU A 222 -12.50 -34.00 -8.49
CA GLU A 222 -12.96 -35.14 -9.28
C GLU A 222 -12.06 -36.37 -9.07
N MET A 223 -10.74 -36.19 -9.15
CA MET A 223 -9.74 -37.24 -9.01
C MET A 223 -9.78 -37.89 -7.62
N TYR A 224 -9.96 -37.13 -6.56
CA TYR A 224 -10.08 -37.61 -5.18
C TYR A 224 -11.51 -38.01 -4.78
N GLY A 225 -12.50 -37.92 -5.70
CA GLY A 225 -13.89 -38.22 -5.41
C GLY A 225 -14.53 -37.31 -4.36
N ASP A 226 -14.02 -36.10 -4.21
CA ASP A 226 -14.51 -35.14 -3.23
C ASP A 226 -15.78 -34.44 -3.70
N LYS A 227 -16.91 -34.89 -3.13
CA LYS A 227 -18.26 -34.37 -3.41
C LYS A 227 -18.68 -33.24 -2.45
N TYR A 228 -17.91 -33.00 -1.41
CA TYR A 228 -18.28 -32.07 -0.34
C TYR A 228 -17.71 -30.67 -0.51
N SER A 229 -16.49 -30.55 -1.02
CA SER A 229 -15.88 -29.26 -1.27
C SER A 229 -16.55 -28.52 -2.43
N MET A 230 -16.58 -27.19 -2.33
CA MET A 230 -17.19 -26.32 -3.35
C MET A 230 -16.41 -26.35 -4.66
N PRO A 231 -17.08 -26.50 -5.82
CA PRO A 231 -16.41 -26.27 -7.11
C PRO A 231 -16.11 -24.79 -7.29
N ILE A 232 -14.99 -24.48 -7.92
CA ILE A 232 -14.70 -23.13 -8.37
C ILE A 232 -15.44 -22.89 -9.67
N THR A 233 -16.31 -21.88 -9.68
CA THR A 233 -17.05 -21.42 -10.85
C THR A 233 -16.49 -20.10 -11.37
N ASP A 234 -16.93 -19.66 -12.55
CA ASP A 234 -16.49 -18.39 -13.13
C ASP A 234 -16.82 -17.21 -12.22
N GLY A 235 -15.86 -16.30 -12.03
CA GLY A 235 -15.99 -15.14 -11.16
C GLY A 235 -15.81 -15.39 -9.66
N ALA A 236 -15.63 -16.65 -9.22
CA ALA A 236 -15.42 -16.97 -7.81
C ALA A 236 -14.15 -16.32 -7.25
N LYS A 237 -14.20 -15.91 -5.96
CA LYS A 237 -13.02 -15.50 -5.22
C LYS A 237 -12.27 -16.74 -4.76
N VAL A 238 -10.96 -16.76 -4.98
CA VAL A 238 -10.10 -17.91 -4.69
C VAL A 238 -8.81 -17.48 -4.02
N ILE A 239 -8.22 -18.39 -3.26
CA ILE A 239 -6.84 -18.28 -2.76
C ILE A 239 -5.96 -19.15 -3.64
N VAL A 240 -4.95 -18.57 -4.27
CA VAL A 240 -4.01 -19.26 -5.17
C VAL A 240 -2.72 -19.55 -4.43
N CYS A 241 -2.37 -20.83 -4.33
CA CYS A 241 -1.14 -21.32 -3.71
C CYS A 241 -0.19 -21.87 -4.77
N LYS A 242 1.11 -21.65 -4.61
CA LYS A 242 2.15 -22.26 -5.42
C LYS A 242 2.49 -23.64 -4.89
N LEU A 243 2.86 -24.53 -5.79
CA LEU A 243 3.26 -25.90 -5.48
C LEU A 243 4.70 -26.15 -5.92
N LYS A 244 5.44 -26.91 -5.12
CA LYS A 244 6.71 -27.52 -5.49
C LYS A 244 6.46 -28.59 -6.57
N GLN A 245 7.52 -29.11 -7.15
CA GLN A 245 7.43 -30.23 -8.09
C GLN A 245 6.64 -31.39 -7.44
N ASN A 246 5.66 -31.93 -8.16
CA ASN A 246 4.76 -32.95 -7.67
C ASN A 246 4.30 -33.90 -8.80
N PRO A 247 3.79 -35.10 -8.46
CA PRO A 247 3.37 -36.07 -9.48
C PRO A 247 2.23 -35.61 -10.38
N LEU A 248 1.40 -34.64 -9.93
CA LEU A 248 0.31 -34.09 -10.72
C LEU A 248 0.80 -33.13 -11.82
N GLY A 249 2.06 -32.68 -11.76
CA GLY A 249 2.65 -31.71 -12.69
C GLY A 249 2.05 -30.30 -12.55
N TYR A 250 1.37 -29.99 -11.46
CA TYR A 250 0.77 -28.69 -11.19
C TYR A 250 1.78 -27.77 -10.50
N THR A 251 1.92 -26.55 -11.01
CA THR A 251 2.76 -25.50 -10.39
C THR A 251 1.99 -24.60 -9.42
N SER A 252 0.66 -24.68 -9.45
CA SER A 252 -0.22 -23.93 -8.56
C SER A 252 -1.59 -24.60 -8.48
N ILE A 253 -2.28 -24.37 -7.38
CA ILE A 253 -3.65 -24.77 -7.14
C ILE A 253 -4.37 -23.65 -6.39
N ALA A 254 -5.70 -23.56 -6.54
CA ALA A 254 -6.49 -22.61 -5.78
C ALA A 254 -7.56 -23.32 -4.98
N TYR A 255 -8.15 -22.63 -4.01
CA TYR A 255 -9.37 -23.06 -3.34
C TYR A 255 -10.32 -21.87 -3.18
N PRO A 256 -11.65 -22.10 -3.10
CA PRO A 256 -12.63 -21.03 -2.90
C PRO A 256 -12.43 -20.32 -1.57
N VAL A 257 -12.51 -18.98 -1.53
CA VAL A 257 -12.42 -18.22 -0.27
C VAL A 257 -13.52 -18.63 0.71
N ASP A 258 -14.70 -19.00 0.16
CA ASP A 258 -15.86 -19.37 0.95
C ASP A 258 -15.87 -20.88 1.33
N GLU A 259 -14.79 -21.63 1.05
CA GLU A 259 -14.67 -23.03 1.47
C GLU A 259 -14.50 -23.10 2.98
N MET A 260 -15.51 -23.64 3.65
CA MET A 260 -15.54 -23.69 5.11
C MET A 260 -14.59 -24.75 5.69
N ARG A 261 -14.30 -25.79 4.93
CA ARG A 261 -13.45 -26.90 5.36
C ARG A 261 -12.49 -27.30 4.27
N ILE A 262 -11.23 -26.93 4.44
CA ILE A 262 -10.16 -27.37 3.53
C ILE A 262 -10.04 -28.89 3.61
N PRO A 263 -10.19 -29.63 2.49
CA PRO A 263 -10.12 -31.09 2.48
C PRO A 263 -8.70 -31.60 2.75
N GLU A 264 -8.58 -32.78 3.33
CA GLU A 264 -7.29 -33.36 3.72
C GLU A 264 -6.36 -33.55 2.52
N TRP A 265 -6.89 -34.04 1.38
CA TRP A 265 -6.09 -34.21 0.18
C TRP A 265 -5.43 -32.90 -0.29
N PHE A 266 -6.06 -31.74 0.00
CA PHE A 266 -5.50 -30.44 -0.35
C PHE A 266 -4.38 -30.04 0.62
N LYS A 267 -4.55 -30.30 1.92
CA LYS A 267 -3.55 -29.97 2.95
C LYS A 267 -2.25 -30.75 2.77
N GLU A 268 -2.32 -31.94 2.18
CA GLU A 268 -1.18 -32.83 1.91
C GLU A 268 -0.37 -32.41 0.67
N LEU A 269 -0.84 -31.43 -0.12
CA LEU A 269 -0.11 -30.98 -1.29
C LEU A 269 1.21 -30.30 -0.92
N PRO A 270 2.26 -30.47 -1.75
CA PRO A 270 3.57 -29.89 -1.49
C PRO A 270 3.60 -28.38 -1.81
N PHE A 271 3.12 -27.58 -0.91
CA PHE A 271 3.12 -26.13 -1.07
C PHE A 271 4.53 -25.54 -1.11
N ASP A 272 4.74 -24.59 -2.02
CA ASP A 272 6.00 -23.86 -2.15
C ASP A 272 5.93 -22.55 -1.34
N GLY A 273 6.24 -22.68 -0.04
CA GLY A 273 6.23 -21.55 0.90
C GLY A 273 7.22 -20.46 0.51
N ASP A 274 8.40 -20.81 0.04
CA ASP A 274 9.46 -19.87 -0.32
C ASP A 274 9.06 -19.05 -1.58
N ALA A 275 8.52 -19.72 -2.60
CA ALA A 275 8.03 -19.02 -3.77
C ALA A 275 6.80 -18.13 -3.49
N MET A 276 5.99 -18.47 -2.49
CA MET A 276 4.89 -17.61 -2.03
C MET A 276 5.42 -16.43 -1.20
N GLU A 277 6.38 -16.64 -0.30
CA GLU A 277 7.05 -15.57 0.45
C GLU A 277 7.64 -14.52 -0.50
N ALA A 278 8.43 -14.95 -1.48
CA ALA A 278 9.05 -14.06 -2.47
C ALA A 278 8.04 -13.18 -3.21
N THR A 279 6.86 -13.70 -3.57
CA THR A 279 5.86 -12.94 -4.33
C THR A 279 4.89 -12.14 -3.48
N ILE A 280 4.58 -12.61 -2.28
CA ILE A 280 3.53 -12.03 -1.42
C ILE A 280 4.13 -11.09 -0.38
N LEU A 281 5.36 -11.32 0.05
CA LEU A 281 6.03 -10.53 1.07
C LEU A 281 7.16 -9.69 0.47
N ASP A 282 8.19 -10.31 -0.12
CA ASP A 282 9.42 -9.61 -0.53
C ASP A 282 9.18 -8.51 -1.55
N GLN A 283 8.47 -8.82 -2.63
CA GLN A 283 8.12 -7.81 -3.64
C GLN A 283 7.32 -6.64 -3.06
N LYS A 284 6.51 -6.89 -2.03
CA LYS A 284 5.69 -5.84 -1.41
C LYS A 284 6.46 -5.03 -0.40
N LEU A 285 7.38 -5.64 0.33
CA LEU A 285 8.33 -4.93 1.19
C LEU A 285 9.23 -4.02 0.35
N ASP A 286 9.81 -4.54 -0.74
CA ASP A 286 10.62 -3.74 -1.65
C ASP A 286 9.83 -2.55 -2.23
N ASN A 287 8.62 -2.78 -2.67
CA ASN A 287 7.72 -1.73 -3.14
C ASN A 287 7.37 -0.68 -2.07
N LEU A 288 7.40 -1.04 -0.79
CA LEU A 288 7.01 -0.17 0.32
C LEU A 288 8.17 0.62 0.87
N ILE A 289 9.27 -0.03 1.17
CA ILE A 289 10.41 0.54 1.89
C ILE A 289 11.74 0.49 1.13
N GLY A 290 11.78 -0.08 -0.09
CA GLY A 290 12.99 -0.13 -0.91
C GLY A 290 13.60 1.25 -1.19
N VAL A 291 12.78 2.32 -1.21
CA VAL A 291 13.26 3.70 -1.34
C VAL A 291 14.13 4.17 -0.15
N LEU A 292 14.08 3.48 0.98
CA LEU A 292 14.88 3.78 2.16
C LEU A 292 16.28 3.18 2.07
N GLU A 293 16.55 2.34 1.07
CA GLU A 293 17.82 1.64 0.85
C GLU A 293 18.28 0.79 2.04
N TRP A 294 17.32 0.34 2.87
CA TRP A 294 17.59 -0.54 3.99
C TRP A 294 17.85 -1.97 3.53
N ASP A 295 18.72 -2.69 4.26
CA ASP A 295 19.08 -4.08 3.92
C ASP A 295 18.00 -5.09 4.37
N VAL A 296 16.86 -5.07 3.68
CA VAL A 296 15.75 -6.01 3.95
C VAL A 296 16.15 -7.47 3.69
N GLN A 297 17.13 -7.72 2.81
CA GLN A 297 17.59 -9.08 2.51
C GLN A 297 18.33 -9.72 3.68
N SER A 298 18.95 -8.93 4.55
CA SER A 298 19.59 -9.44 5.78
C SER A 298 18.60 -10.18 6.69
N THR A 299 17.33 -9.83 6.65
CA THR A 299 16.27 -10.49 7.42
C THR A 299 16.02 -11.93 6.99
N GLU A 300 16.37 -12.31 5.76
CA GLU A 300 16.30 -13.70 5.27
C GLU A 300 17.39 -14.58 5.86
N THR A 301 18.59 -14.02 5.99
CA THR A 301 19.79 -14.74 6.42
C THR A 301 19.80 -14.99 7.92
N THR A 302 19.29 -14.05 8.73
CA THR A 302 19.25 -14.17 10.20
C THR A 302 18.46 -15.40 10.65
N ASN A 303 17.36 -15.73 9.95
CA ASN A 303 16.57 -16.93 10.25
C ASN A 303 17.31 -18.25 9.93
N THR A 304 18.25 -18.25 9.00
CA THR A 304 19.05 -19.41 8.65
C THR A 304 20.19 -19.61 9.68
N PHE A 305 20.81 -18.52 10.15
CA PHE A 305 21.85 -18.56 11.17
C PHE A 305 21.32 -18.97 12.54
N ASN A 306 20.18 -18.45 12.98
CA ASN A 306 19.59 -18.79 14.27
C ASN A 306 19.22 -20.30 14.35
N LYS A 307 18.78 -20.92 13.23
CA LYS A 307 18.52 -22.35 13.17
C LYS A 307 19.78 -23.24 13.23
N LEU A 308 20.96 -22.69 12.90
CA LEU A 308 22.23 -23.41 12.99
C LEU A 308 22.79 -23.44 14.43
N PHE A 309 22.24 -22.63 15.33
CA PHE A 309 22.71 -22.52 16.73
C PHE A 309 21.66 -22.91 17.78
N GLU A 310 20.46 -23.33 17.38
CA GLU A 310 19.51 -24.02 18.26
C GLU A 310 19.92 -25.50 18.38
N PHE A 311 20.71 -25.80 19.44
CA PHE A 311 21.01 -27.15 19.91
C PHE A 311 20.08 -27.50 21.05
#